data_ec32be3732085e6170d3f58d7e913c79
#
_entry.id   ec32be3732085e6170d3f58d7e913c79
#
_cell.length_a   1.000
_cell.length_b   1.000
_cell.length_c   1.000
_cell.angle_alpha   90.00
_cell.angle_beta   90.00
_cell.angle_gamma   90.00
#
_symmetry.space_group_name_H-M   'P 1'
#
loop_
_entity.id
_entity.type
_entity.pdbx_description
1 polymer ?
#
loop_
_entity_poly.entity_id
_entity_poly.type
_entity_poly.pdbx_seq_one_letter_code
_entity_poly.pdbx_strand_id
1 'polypeptide(L)'
;MIEYICTLLLIMNKYIVLIAALMIAIGVEAQTNSSTNKKSSFSKPSKDYVMIQLGYENWTNVPDSIKIGGLGRSANVYLCNEFPIQKSNFSFSAGIGVATSHIFFKNQEIVLNDTVSAIQFKSESADYKKYKYATTYLEAPLELRYFENKENKNTGFKAAIGLKVGAVIAAHTKSKQTISNKPVVEKVSTRRYVESYRYAATARIGYGNFFIYGQYAINNLFKIASGPENIKPFQLGICITGL
;
A
#
# COMPACT_ATOMS: atom_id res chain seq x y z
N MET A 1 -13.92 11.51 -32.06
CA MET A 1 -13.83 11.24 -30.60
C MET A 1 -13.93 9.74 -30.29
N ILE A 2 -14.86 8.99 -30.88
CA ILE A 2 -15.04 7.54 -30.65
C ILE A 2 -13.87 6.72 -31.21
N GLU A 3 -13.31 7.07 -32.38
CA GLU A 3 -12.14 6.37 -32.94
C GLU A 3 -10.87 6.51 -32.10
N TYR A 4 -10.63 7.67 -31.48
CA TYR A 4 -9.49 7.86 -30.58
C TYR A 4 -9.56 6.98 -29.31
N ILE A 5 -10.78 6.79 -28.77
CA ILE A 5 -10.99 5.94 -27.58
C ILE A 5 -10.78 4.47 -27.94
N CYS A 6 -11.22 4.05 -29.12
CA CYS A 6 -11.05 2.67 -29.59
C CYS A 6 -9.55 2.35 -29.85
N THR A 7 -8.81 3.29 -30.42
CA THR A 7 -7.35 3.15 -30.65
C THR A 7 -6.58 3.12 -29.33
N LEU A 8 -6.96 3.94 -28.34
CA LEU A 8 -6.33 3.96 -27.01
C LEU A 8 -6.57 2.65 -26.25
N LEU A 9 -7.78 2.09 -26.33
CA LEU A 9 -8.12 0.79 -25.73
C LEU A 9 -7.36 -0.38 -26.37
N LEU A 10 -7.16 -0.35 -27.70
CA LEU A 10 -6.38 -1.35 -28.42
C LEU A 10 -4.90 -1.29 -28.06
N ILE A 11 -4.34 -0.08 -27.88
CA ILE A 11 -2.96 0.12 -27.46
C ILE A 11 -2.77 -0.35 -26.00
N MET A 12 -3.66 0.01 -25.09
CA MET A 12 -3.63 -0.47 -23.71
C MET A 12 -3.69 -2.00 -23.61
N ASN A 13 -4.53 -2.65 -24.43
CA ASN A 13 -4.65 -4.10 -24.43
C ASN A 13 -3.37 -4.79 -24.91
N LYS A 14 -2.66 -4.21 -25.88
CA LYS A 14 -1.35 -4.70 -26.35
C LYS A 14 -0.29 -4.67 -25.24
N TYR A 15 -0.21 -3.58 -24.47
CA TYR A 15 0.78 -3.48 -23.38
C TYR A 15 0.45 -4.39 -22.20
N ILE A 16 -0.84 -4.61 -21.90
CA ILE A 16 -1.28 -5.55 -20.85
C ILE A 16 -0.89 -6.99 -21.25
N VAL A 17 -1.12 -7.36 -22.50
CA VAL A 17 -0.73 -8.69 -23.02
C VAL A 17 0.80 -8.85 -23.05
N LEU A 18 1.55 -7.80 -23.40
CA LEU A 18 3.01 -7.82 -23.41
C LEU A 18 3.59 -7.98 -21.99
N ILE A 19 3.03 -7.28 -21.00
CA ILE A 19 3.42 -7.40 -19.58
C ILE A 19 3.05 -8.79 -19.05
N ALA A 20 1.88 -9.32 -19.38
CA ALA A 20 1.48 -10.67 -19.01
C ALA A 20 2.39 -11.74 -19.65
N ALA A 21 2.77 -11.58 -20.92
CA ALA A 21 3.70 -12.46 -21.61
C ALA A 21 5.12 -12.39 -21.00
N LEU A 22 5.58 -11.20 -20.61
CA LEU A 22 6.87 -11.01 -19.93
C LEU A 22 6.89 -11.68 -18.54
N MET A 23 5.78 -11.62 -17.82
CA MET A 23 5.63 -12.30 -16.51
C MET A 23 5.63 -13.82 -16.64
N ILE A 24 5.06 -14.36 -17.74
CA ILE A 24 5.06 -15.81 -18.04
C ILE A 24 6.47 -16.26 -18.47
N ALA A 25 7.20 -15.45 -19.25
CA ALA A 25 8.55 -15.78 -19.72
C ALA A 25 9.55 -15.87 -18.55
N ILE A 26 9.41 -15.04 -17.51
CA ILE A 26 10.24 -15.10 -16.29
C ILE A 26 9.94 -16.36 -15.46
N GLY A 27 8.71 -16.90 -15.57
CA GLY A 27 8.31 -18.14 -14.85
C GLY A 27 8.81 -19.43 -15.48
N VAL A 28 9.12 -19.45 -16.79
CA VAL A 28 9.49 -20.68 -17.50
C VAL A 28 10.98 -21.08 -17.32
N GLU A 29 11.87 -20.12 -17.08
CA GLU A 29 13.29 -20.44 -16.81
C GLU A 29 13.53 -21.08 -15.45
N ALA A 30 12.56 -21.08 -14.53
CA ALA A 30 12.69 -21.70 -13.22
C ALA A 30 12.46 -23.24 -13.23
N GLN A 31 12.05 -23.84 -14.34
CA GLN A 31 11.67 -25.27 -14.42
C GLN A 31 12.58 -26.18 -15.24
N THR A 32 13.62 -25.65 -15.89
CA THR A 32 14.47 -26.48 -16.78
C THR A 32 15.91 -26.60 -16.30
N ASN A 33 16.15 -27.02 -15.05
CA ASN A 33 17.43 -27.59 -14.66
C ASN A 33 17.28 -28.61 -13.52
N SER A 34 16.68 -29.76 -13.85
CA SER A 34 16.69 -30.93 -13.01
C SER A 34 17.55 -32.02 -13.69
N SER A 35 18.83 -32.00 -13.44
CA SER A 35 19.69 -33.16 -13.25
C SER A 35 21.18 -32.82 -13.34
N THR A 36 21.81 -32.62 -12.21
CA THR A 36 23.18 -33.08 -11.94
C THR A 36 23.42 -33.05 -10.43
N ASN A 37 23.75 -34.20 -9.87
CA ASN A 37 24.12 -34.40 -8.47
C ASN A 37 25.30 -33.50 -8.08
N LYS A 38 25.03 -32.32 -7.53
CA LYS A 38 25.92 -31.62 -6.62
C LYS A 38 25.12 -31.42 -5.33
N LYS A 39 25.59 -32.01 -4.21
CA LYS A 39 25.15 -31.61 -2.87
C LYS A 39 25.42 -30.12 -2.71
N SER A 40 24.56 -29.28 -3.25
CA SER A 40 24.49 -27.89 -2.88
C SER A 40 23.79 -27.82 -1.52
N SER A 41 24.44 -27.23 -0.55
CA SER A 41 23.86 -26.85 0.71
C SER A 41 22.66 -25.92 0.36
N PHE A 42 21.48 -26.55 0.22
CA PHE A 42 20.25 -25.80 -0.03
C PHE A 42 19.91 -25.00 1.23
N SER A 43 20.12 -23.70 1.18
CA SER A 43 19.52 -22.84 2.17
C SER A 43 18.00 -23.06 2.11
N LYS A 44 17.34 -23.27 3.25
CA LYS A 44 15.89 -23.37 3.29
C LYS A 44 15.31 -22.07 2.74
N PRO A 45 14.45 -22.11 1.70
CA PRO A 45 13.85 -20.90 1.15
C PRO A 45 13.08 -20.16 2.25
N SER A 46 13.06 -18.85 2.15
CA SER A 46 12.22 -18.03 3.04
C SER A 46 10.75 -18.39 2.81
N LYS A 47 9.99 -18.49 3.89
CA LYS A 47 8.54 -18.65 3.84
C LYS A 47 7.80 -17.31 3.73
N ASP A 48 8.51 -16.21 3.49
CA ASP A 48 7.96 -14.85 3.47
C ASP A 48 7.11 -14.58 2.22
N TYR A 49 6.26 -15.52 1.80
CA TYR A 49 5.35 -15.38 0.67
C TYR A 49 4.16 -14.48 0.99
N VAL A 50 3.60 -14.60 2.18
CA VAL A 50 2.51 -13.77 2.65
C VAL A 50 3.08 -12.76 3.64
N MET A 51 2.80 -11.48 3.41
CA MET A 51 3.19 -10.39 4.30
C MET A 51 1.95 -9.62 4.73
N ILE A 52 1.67 -9.61 6.03
CA ILE A 52 0.57 -8.88 6.63
C ILE A 52 1.15 -7.74 7.47
N GLN A 53 0.70 -6.52 7.22
CA GLN A 53 1.12 -5.33 7.95
C GLN A 53 -0.10 -4.66 8.58
N LEU A 54 -0.02 -4.41 9.88
CA LEU A 54 -1.02 -3.66 10.66
C LEU A 54 -0.31 -2.49 11.32
N GLY A 55 -0.82 -1.29 11.14
CA GLY A 55 -0.12 -0.11 11.62
C GLY A 55 -1.00 1.07 11.99
N TYR A 56 -0.38 1.97 12.69
CA TYR A 56 -0.80 3.35 12.86
C TYR A 56 -0.48 4.11 11.58
N GLU A 57 -1.43 4.93 11.14
CA GLU A 57 -1.23 5.83 10.01
C GLU A 57 -1.56 7.26 10.39
N ASN A 58 -0.76 8.18 9.89
CA ASN A 58 -1.02 9.61 10.01
C ASN A 58 -0.48 10.35 8.79
N TRP A 59 -0.78 11.63 8.68
CA TRP A 59 -0.32 12.50 7.62
C TRP A 59 0.73 13.47 8.13
N THR A 60 1.73 13.77 7.30
CA THR A 60 2.70 14.86 7.54
C THR A 60 2.30 16.10 6.76
N ASN A 61 2.83 17.25 7.17
CA ASN A 61 2.60 18.55 6.53
C ASN A 61 1.11 18.92 6.45
N VAL A 62 0.36 18.59 7.49
CA VAL A 62 -1.07 18.88 7.57
C VAL A 62 -1.24 20.35 7.93
N PRO A 63 -1.99 21.15 7.15
CA PRO A 63 -2.33 22.53 7.51
C PRO A 63 -3.09 22.60 8.83
N ASP A 64 -2.92 23.66 9.60
CA ASP A 64 -3.58 23.88 10.91
C ASP A 64 -5.11 23.90 10.83
N SER A 65 -5.65 24.15 9.63
CA SER A 65 -7.07 24.10 9.34
C SER A 65 -7.65 22.69 9.35
N ILE A 66 -6.81 21.65 9.27
CA ILE A 66 -7.23 20.26 9.23
C ILE A 66 -6.96 19.60 10.58
N LYS A 67 -8.01 19.19 11.27
CA LYS A 67 -7.94 18.58 12.59
C LYS A 67 -8.04 17.05 12.49
N ILE A 68 -6.88 16.39 12.37
CA ILE A 68 -6.81 14.93 12.47
C ILE A 68 -7.16 14.54 13.91
N GLY A 69 -8.04 13.57 14.06
CA GLY A 69 -8.51 13.10 15.36
C GLY A 69 -8.61 11.59 15.41
N GLY A 70 -8.32 11.02 16.59
CA GLY A 70 -8.35 9.57 16.76
C GLY A 70 -7.10 8.86 16.22
N LEU A 71 -7.12 7.53 16.28
CA LEU A 71 -6.03 6.67 15.84
C LEU A 71 -6.22 6.27 14.37
N GLY A 72 -5.44 6.84 13.47
CA GLY A 72 -5.37 6.39 12.08
C GLY A 72 -4.87 4.94 12.02
N ARG A 73 -5.38 4.17 11.05
CA ARG A 73 -5.09 2.73 10.95
C ARG A 73 -4.78 2.34 9.53
N SER A 74 -3.83 1.44 9.38
CA SER A 74 -3.52 0.81 8.11
C SER A 74 -3.55 -0.72 8.25
N ALA A 75 -3.99 -1.39 7.20
CA ALA A 75 -3.92 -2.84 7.07
C ALA A 75 -3.54 -3.18 5.65
N ASN A 76 -2.42 -3.88 5.48
CA ASN A 76 -1.89 -4.20 4.17
C ASN A 76 -1.60 -5.70 4.10
N VAL A 77 -1.92 -6.32 2.97
CA VAL A 77 -1.65 -7.74 2.72
C VAL A 77 -1.00 -7.87 1.35
N TYR A 78 0.14 -8.54 1.29
CA TYR A 78 0.91 -8.74 0.07
C TYR A 78 1.25 -10.21 -0.12
N LEU A 79 1.28 -10.62 -1.38
CA LEU A 79 1.90 -11.85 -1.84
C LEU A 79 3.24 -11.48 -2.46
N CYS A 80 4.32 -11.98 -1.88
CA CYS A 80 5.68 -11.65 -2.28
C CYS A 80 6.39 -12.90 -2.79
N ASN A 81 7.24 -12.73 -3.79
CA ASN A 81 8.20 -13.74 -4.22
C ASN A 81 9.61 -13.25 -3.90
N GLU A 82 10.49 -14.19 -3.52
CA GLU A 82 11.86 -13.91 -3.12
C GLU A 82 12.83 -14.46 -4.15
N PHE A 83 13.78 -13.64 -4.56
CA PHE A 83 14.86 -13.94 -5.49
C PHE A 83 16.19 -13.88 -4.73
N PRO A 84 16.74 -15.03 -4.30
CA PRO A 84 17.99 -15.05 -3.55
C PRO A 84 19.17 -14.56 -4.38
N ILE A 85 19.99 -13.69 -3.80
CA ILE A 85 21.27 -13.31 -4.38
C ILE A 85 22.30 -14.38 -3.98
N GLN A 86 22.86 -15.06 -4.97
CA GLN A 86 23.75 -16.21 -4.75
C GLN A 86 24.92 -15.89 -3.82
N LYS A 87 25.22 -16.82 -2.90
CA LYS A 87 26.30 -16.72 -1.91
C LYS A 87 26.24 -15.50 -0.97
N SER A 88 25.10 -14.80 -0.92
CA SER A 88 24.89 -13.61 -0.09
C SER A 88 23.81 -13.82 0.97
N ASN A 89 23.87 -13.02 2.01
CA ASN A 89 22.81 -12.90 3.02
C ASN A 89 21.66 -12.01 2.54
N PHE A 90 21.73 -11.54 1.31
CA PHE A 90 20.72 -10.66 0.73
C PHE A 90 19.83 -11.42 -0.25
N SER A 91 18.59 -10.95 -0.39
CA SER A 91 17.68 -11.34 -1.44
C SER A 91 16.89 -10.11 -1.92
N PHE A 92 16.48 -10.17 -3.16
CA PHE A 92 15.48 -9.24 -3.71
C PHE A 92 14.10 -9.86 -3.55
N SER A 93 13.10 -9.04 -3.27
CA SER A 93 11.71 -9.49 -3.22
C SER A 93 10.81 -8.53 -3.99
N ALA A 94 9.90 -9.10 -4.75
CA ALA A 94 8.84 -8.39 -5.43
C ALA A 94 7.49 -9.03 -5.12
N GLY A 95 6.44 -8.22 -5.06
CA GLY A 95 5.12 -8.72 -4.71
C GLY A 95 3.99 -7.88 -5.27
N ILE A 96 2.79 -8.29 -4.94
CA ILE A 96 1.56 -7.56 -5.22
C ILE A 96 0.61 -7.72 -4.03
N GLY A 97 -0.17 -6.71 -3.74
CA GLY A 97 -1.12 -6.78 -2.63
C GLY A 97 -2.05 -5.59 -2.53
N VAL A 98 -2.84 -5.59 -1.49
CA VAL A 98 -3.82 -4.55 -1.19
C VAL A 98 -3.42 -3.85 0.10
N ALA A 99 -3.41 -2.53 0.04
CA ALA A 99 -3.12 -1.66 1.18
C ALA A 99 -4.32 -0.75 1.46
N THR A 100 -4.75 -0.71 2.71
CA THR A 100 -5.84 0.15 3.17
C THR A 100 -5.34 1.16 4.20
N SER A 101 -5.87 2.35 4.11
CA SER A 101 -5.53 3.49 4.94
C SER A 101 -6.80 4.13 5.48
N HIS A 102 -6.83 4.43 6.77
CA HIS A 102 -7.97 5.06 7.42
C HIS A 102 -7.51 6.21 8.32
N ILE A 103 -7.89 7.43 7.98
CA ILE A 103 -7.65 8.63 8.80
C ILE A 103 -8.98 9.10 9.37
N PHE A 104 -8.95 9.56 10.61
CA PHE A 104 -10.11 10.09 11.31
C PHE A 104 -9.94 11.60 11.52
N PHE A 105 -11.04 12.34 11.52
CA PHE A 105 -11.08 13.78 11.74
C PHE A 105 -11.89 14.10 12.99
N LYS A 106 -11.46 15.17 13.68
CA LYS A 106 -12.14 15.67 14.88
C LYS A 106 -12.99 16.88 14.51
N ASN A 107 -14.32 16.75 14.64
CA ASN A 107 -15.28 17.80 14.38
C ASN A 107 -15.10 18.47 13.00
N GLN A 108 -14.70 17.68 12.00
CA GLN A 108 -14.55 18.14 10.62
C GLN A 108 -15.08 17.09 9.68
N GLU A 109 -15.79 17.54 8.69
CA GLU A 109 -16.23 16.75 7.54
C GLU A 109 -15.35 17.03 6.32
N ILE A 110 -15.04 15.99 5.56
CA ILE A 110 -14.49 16.14 4.21
C ILE A 110 -15.66 16.15 3.23
N VAL A 111 -15.90 17.27 2.60
CA VAL A 111 -16.90 17.39 1.55
C VAL A 111 -16.26 16.98 0.22
N LEU A 112 -16.73 15.87 -0.31
CA LEU A 112 -16.41 15.36 -1.63
C LEU A 112 -17.65 15.57 -2.49
N ASN A 113 -17.72 16.67 -3.24
CA ASN A 113 -18.84 16.95 -4.12
C ASN A 113 -18.34 17.10 -5.56
N ASP A 114 -19.04 16.48 -6.51
CA ASP A 114 -18.69 16.54 -7.93
C ASP A 114 -18.73 17.94 -8.52
N THR A 115 -19.41 18.87 -7.86
CA THR A 115 -19.51 20.29 -8.27
C THR A 115 -18.34 21.17 -7.82
N VAL A 116 -17.50 20.70 -6.85
CA VAL A 116 -16.35 21.47 -6.38
C VAL A 116 -15.05 20.94 -6.99
N SER A 117 -14.15 21.86 -7.34
CA SER A 117 -12.86 21.53 -7.94
C SER A 117 -11.84 20.98 -6.94
N ALA A 118 -12.00 21.29 -5.65
CA ALA A 118 -11.10 20.91 -4.58
C ALA A 118 -11.84 20.38 -3.34
N ILE A 119 -11.19 19.47 -2.60
CA ILE A 119 -11.67 18.98 -1.30
C ILE A 119 -11.82 20.14 -0.32
N GLN A 120 -12.94 20.18 0.37
CA GLN A 120 -13.19 21.13 1.43
C GLN A 120 -13.27 20.41 2.79
N PHE A 121 -12.60 20.99 3.78
CA PHE A 121 -12.68 20.55 5.18
C PHE A 121 -13.61 21.53 5.90
N LYS A 122 -14.84 21.12 6.19
CA LYS A 122 -15.83 21.96 6.90
C LYS A 122 -15.84 21.59 8.37
N SER A 123 -15.83 22.60 9.23
CA SER A 123 -16.07 22.40 10.67
C SER A 123 -17.53 22.03 10.88
N GLU A 124 -17.78 20.97 11.63
CA GLU A 124 -19.10 20.49 11.96
C GLU A 124 -19.36 20.57 13.46
N SER A 125 -20.62 20.82 13.81
CA SER A 125 -21.06 20.86 15.20
C SER A 125 -21.07 19.47 15.85
N ALA A 126 -21.19 19.43 17.18
CA ALA A 126 -20.87 18.30 18.06
C ALA A 126 -21.64 16.98 17.85
N ASP A 127 -22.63 16.92 16.95
CA ASP A 127 -23.53 15.77 16.82
C ASP A 127 -22.95 14.60 15.98
N TYR A 128 -21.83 14.79 15.33
CA TYR A 128 -21.16 13.77 14.56
C TYR A 128 -20.21 12.94 15.42
N LYS A 129 -20.46 11.65 15.53
CA LYS A 129 -19.62 10.74 16.32
C LYS A 129 -18.27 10.41 15.66
N LYS A 130 -18.19 10.38 14.34
CA LYS A 130 -16.93 10.03 13.62
C LYS A 130 -16.95 10.45 12.16
N TYR A 131 -15.89 11.11 11.71
CA TYR A 131 -15.57 11.30 10.31
C TYR A 131 -14.32 10.48 9.96
N LYS A 132 -14.40 9.73 8.87
CA LYS A 132 -13.31 8.89 8.40
C LYS A 132 -13.08 9.12 6.91
N TYR A 133 -11.83 9.27 6.53
CA TYR A 133 -11.37 9.14 5.16
C TYR A 133 -10.61 7.83 4.99
N ALA A 134 -10.96 7.08 3.98
CA ALA A 134 -10.33 5.80 3.69
C ALA A 134 -9.89 5.72 2.24
N THR A 135 -8.67 5.24 2.02
CA THR A 135 -8.13 4.93 0.69
C THR A 135 -7.71 3.47 0.62
N THR A 136 -7.84 2.89 -0.55
CA THR A 136 -7.38 1.53 -0.83
C THR A 136 -6.52 1.56 -2.09
N TYR A 137 -5.37 0.90 -2.03
CA TYR A 137 -4.40 0.81 -3.11
C TYR A 137 -4.16 -0.64 -3.49
N LEU A 138 -4.00 -0.89 -4.77
CA LEU A 138 -3.32 -2.07 -5.27
C LEU A 138 -1.83 -1.71 -5.34
N GLU A 139 -0.97 -2.42 -4.61
CA GLU A 139 0.44 -2.08 -4.46
C GLU A 139 1.38 -3.22 -4.83
N ALA A 140 2.52 -2.85 -5.38
CA ALA A 140 3.65 -3.73 -5.63
C ALA A 140 4.82 -3.32 -4.72
N PRO A 141 5.13 -4.07 -3.65
CA PRO A 141 6.32 -3.91 -2.85
C PRO A 141 7.54 -4.47 -3.60
N LEU A 142 8.65 -3.72 -3.56
CA LEU A 142 9.97 -4.10 -4.06
C LEU A 142 10.94 -3.93 -2.90
N GLU A 143 11.55 -5.00 -2.40
CA GLU A 143 12.37 -4.98 -1.20
C GLU A 143 13.74 -5.64 -1.43
N LEU A 144 14.79 -5.03 -0.90
CA LEU A 144 16.06 -5.68 -0.63
C LEU A 144 16.03 -6.19 0.80
N ARG A 145 16.17 -7.49 0.98
CA ARG A 145 16.07 -8.19 2.27
C ARG A 145 17.43 -8.70 2.70
N TYR A 146 17.74 -8.54 3.97
CA TYR A 146 18.89 -9.13 4.65
C TYR A 146 18.44 -10.21 5.62
N PHE A 147 19.18 -11.33 5.64
CA PHE A 147 18.97 -12.44 6.56
C PHE A 147 20.28 -12.76 7.28
N GLU A 148 20.26 -12.73 8.60
CA GLU A 148 21.42 -13.11 9.41
C GLU A 148 21.79 -14.58 9.15
N ASN A 149 20.79 -15.47 9.18
CA ASN A 149 20.98 -16.89 8.92
C ASN A 149 20.77 -17.22 7.46
N LYS A 150 21.88 -17.46 6.76
CA LYS A 150 21.91 -17.79 5.33
C LYS A 150 21.36 -19.18 5.02
N GLU A 151 21.54 -20.14 5.94
CA GLU A 151 21.11 -21.51 5.75
C GLU A 151 19.61 -21.69 6.06
N ASN A 152 19.11 -20.93 7.04
CA ASN A 152 17.70 -20.95 7.41
C ASN A 152 17.15 -19.52 7.53
N LYS A 153 16.69 -18.97 6.43
CA LYS A 153 16.13 -17.62 6.34
C LYS A 153 14.87 -17.40 7.18
N ASN A 154 14.31 -18.42 7.81
CA ASN A 154 13.14 -18.30 8.66
C ASN A 154 13.47 -18.02 10.13
N THR A 155 14.76 -18.01 10.49
CA THR A 155 15.26 -17.79 11.84
C THR A 155 16.28 -16.65 11.87
N GLY A 156 16.49 -16.06 13.03
CA GLY A 156 17.48 -15.01 13.23
C GLY A 156 16.94 -13.61 12.89
N PHE A 157 17.85 -12.65 12.94
CA PHE A 157 17.57 -11.26 12.61
C PHE A 157 17.33 -11.08 11.11
N LYS A 158 16.36 -10.25 10.79
CA LYS A 158 15.99 -9.89 9.41
C LYS A 158 15.79 -8.39 9.30
N ALA A 159 16.18 -7.83 8.17
CA ALA A 159 15.93 -6.44 7.83
C ALA A 159 15.55 -6.33 6.36
N ALA A 160 14.77 -5.34 6.01
CA ALA A 160 14.47 -5.03 4.62
C ALA A 160 14.30 -3.52 4.43
N ILE A 161 14.73 -3.04 3.29
CA ILE A 161 14.44 -1.71 2.79
C ILE A 161 13.88 -1.82 1.38
N GLY A 162 13.00 -0.89 1.01
CA GLY A 162 12.40 -1.00 -0.31
C GLY A 162 11.53 0.18 -0.69
N LEU A 163 10.88 0.00 -1.81
CA LEU A 163 9.91 0.92 -2.38
C LEU A 163 8.60 0.18 -2.61
N LYS A 164 7.49 0.89 -2.49
CA LYS A 164 6.17 0.42 -2.88
C LYS A 164 5.60 1.35 -3.94
N VAL A 165 5.07 0.77 -4.99
CA VAL A 165 4.34 1.47 -6.04
C VAL A 165 2.90 1.00 -6.00
N GLY A 166 1.96 1.92 -5.85
CA GLY A 166 0.54 1.60 -5.73
C GLY A 166 -0.33 2.43 -6.66
N ALA A 167 -1.43 1.84 -7.11
CA ALA A 167 -2.52 2.52 -7.79
C ALA A 167 -3.74 2.60 -6.88
N VAL A 168 -4.39 3.77 -6.78
CA VAL A 168 -5.61 3.92 -6.00
C VAL A 168 -6.77 3.18 -6.66
N ILE A 169 -7.37 2.22 -5.95
CA ILE A 169 -8.53 1.46 -6.43
C ILE A 169 -9.84 1.93 -5.78
N ALA A 170 -9.77 2.50 -4.58
CA ALA A 170 -10.93 3.10 -3.91
C ALA A 170 -10.51 4.25 -2.99
N ALA A 171 -11.37 5.27 -2.92
CA ALA A 171 -11.29 6.32 -1.91
C ALA A 171 -12.71 6.72 -1.50
N HIS A 172 -12.96 6.85 -0.18
CA HIS A 172 -14.26 7.22 0.31
C HIS A 172 -14.19 7.93 1.67
N THR A 173 -15.16 8.78 1.90
CA THR A 173 -15.48 9.30 3.24
C THR A 173 -16.59 8.48 3.87
N LYS A 174 -16.59 8.40 5.18
CA LYS A 174 -17.67 7.82 5.95
C LYS A 174 -17.92 8.68 7.18
N SER A 175 -19.13 9.23 7.27
CA SER A 175 -19.63 9.93 8.45
C SER A 175 -20.63 9.06 9.21
N LYS A 176 -20.66 9.23 10.51
CA LYS A 176 -21.67 8.61 11.37
C LYS A 176 -22.26 9.69 12.29
N GLN A 177 -23.54 9.94 12.15
CA GLN A 177 -24.29 10.86 12.98
C GLN A 177 -25.49 10.15 13.63
N THR A 178 -26.05 10.76 14.68
CA THR A 178 -27.28 10.29 15.30
C THR A 178 -28.38 11.33 15.05
N ILE A 179 -29.38 10.98 14.26
CA ILE A 179 -30.55 11.83 14.00
C ILE A 179 -31.75 11.18 14.64
N SER A 180 -32.49 11.93 15.49
CA SER A 180 -33.67 11.41 16.19
C SER A 180 -33.43 10.08 16.88
N ASN A 181 -32.30 9.95 17.58
CA ASN A 181 -31.85 8.74 18.29
C ASN A 181 -31.56 7.52 17.39
N LYS A 182 -31.51 7.69 16.05
CA LYS A 182 -31.16 6.62 15.10
C LYS A 182 -29.79 6.89 14.49
N PRO A 183 -28.92 5.87 14.37
CA PRO A 183 -27.62 6.05 13.71
C PRO A 183 -27.80 6.16 12.19
N VAL A 184 -27.38 7.27 11.63
CA VAL A 184 -27.31 7.49 10.18
C VAL A 184 -25.85 7.42 9.74
N VAL A 185 -25.59 6.67 8.67
CA VAL A 185 -24.24 6.52 8.09
C VAL A 185 -24.29 7.02 6.65
N GLU A 186 -23.50 8.03 6.37
CA GLU A 186 -23.31 8.54 5.02
C GLU A 186 -21.96 8.10 4.50
N LYS A 187 -21.89 7.67 3.23
CA LYS A 187 -20.67 7.26 2.56
C LYS A 187 -20.63 7.89 1.16
N VAL A 188 -19.62 8.69 0.92
CA VAL A 188 -19.34 9.26 -0.40
C VAL A 188 -18.05 8.64 -0.95
N SER A 189 -18.12 8.06 -2.14
CA SER A 189 -17.00 7.38 -2.77
C SER A 189 -16.61 8.12 -4.05
N THR A 190 -15.38 8.66 -4.07
CA THR A 190 -14.79 9.26 -5.28
C THR A 190 -13.27 9.22 -5.21
N ARG A 191 -12.62 8.92 -6.33
CA ARG A 191 -11.15 8.95 -6.49
C ARG A 191 -10.66 10.23 -7.14
N ARG A 192 -11.57 11.16 -7.46
CA ARG A 192 -11.28 12.35 -8.29
C ARG A 192 -10.13 13.18 -7.73
N TYR A 193 -10.05 13.34 -6.42
CA TYR A 193 -9.15 14.26 -5.73
C TYR A 193 -7.82 13.61 -5.29
N VAL A 194 -7.76 12.29 -5.28
CA VAL A 194 -6.57 11.53 -4.83
C VAL A 194 -5.61 11.31 -5.99
N GLU A 195 -4.32 11.35 -5.71
CA GLU A 195 -3.31 10.96 -6.69
C GLU A 195 -3.54 9.52 -7.14
N SER A 196 -3.48 9.31 -8.46
CA SER A 196 -3.75 8.00 -9.06
C SER A 196 -2.73 6.95 -8.64
N TYR A 197 -1.50 7.38 -8.36
CA TYR A 197 -0.40 6.52 -7.95
C TYR A 197 0.16 6.97 -6.61
N ARG A 198 0.63 6.00 -5.83
CA ARG A 198 1.38 6.21 -4.59
C ARG A 198 2.75 5.60 -4.72
N TYR A 199 3.79 6.37 -4.40
CA TYR A 199 5.16 5.91 -4.26
C TYR A 199 5.53 6.05 -2.79
N ALA A 200 6.06 4.99 -2.19
CA ALA A 200 6.42 5.03 -0.78
C ALA A 200 7.75 4.32 -0.53
N ALA A 201 8.60 4.92 0.30
CA ALA A 201 9.75 4.24 0.88
C ALA A 201 9.29 3.39 2.05
N THR A 202 9.87 2.20 2.23
CA THR A 202 9.55 1.29 3.33
C THR A 202 10.81 0.69 3.91
N ALA A 203 10.79 0.47 5.23
CA ALA A 203 11.83 -0.25 5.95
C ALA A 203 11.18 -1.14 7.00
N ARG A 204 11.76 -2.31 7.26
CA ARG A 204 11.33 -3.21 8.34
C ARG A 204 12.51 -3.95 8.94
N ILE A 205 12.45 -4.17 10.25
CA ILE A 205 13.43 -4.93 11.00
C ILE A 205 12.69 -5.90 11.93
N GLY A 206 13.24 -7.07 12.15
CA GLY A 206 12.58 -8.06 12.99
C GLY A 206 13.39 -9.30 13.25
N TYR A 207 12.75 -10.25 13.88
CA TYR A 207 13.29 -11.56 14.21
C TYR A 207 12.30 -12.65 13.82
N GLY A 208 12.80 -13.67 13.12
CA GLY A 208 11.94 -14.76 12.61
C GLY A 208 10.86 -14.22 11.66
N ASN A 209 9.61 -14.33 12.07
CA ASN A 209 8.44 -13.94 11.27
C ASN A 209 7.81 -12.61 11.70
N PHE A 210 8.34 -11.96 12.75
CA PHE A 210 7.79 -10.73 13.33
C PHE A 210 8.70 -9.54 13.06
N PHE A 211 8.11 -8.43 12.59
CA PHE A 211 8.84 -7.22 12.25
C PHE A 211 8.11 -5.99 12.78
N ILE A 212 8.89 -4.96 13.06
CA ILE A 212 8.40 -3.58 13.10
C ILE A 212 8.67 -2.99 11.71
N TYR A 213 7.71 -2.26 11.14
CA TYR A 213 7.86 -1.60 9.85
C TYR A 213 7.52 -0.13 9.91
N GLY A 214 8.16 0.61 9.02
CA GLY A 214 7.84 1.99 8.70
C GLY A 214 7.64 2.16 7.20
N GLN A 215 6.73 3.05 6.81
CA GLN A 215 6.46 3.43 5.44
C GLN A 215 6.21 4.93 5.38
N TYR A 216 6.75 5.60 4.36
CA TYR A 216 6.57 7.03 4.11
C TYR A 216 6.25 7.27 2.64
N ALA A 217 5.14 7.95 2.35
CA ALA A 217 4.78 8.31 0.99
C ALA A 217 5.70 9.42 0.46
N ILE A 218 6.27 9.22 -0.72
CA ILE A 218 7.19 10.16 -1.35
C ILE A 218 6.40 11.26 -2.05
N ASN A 219 5.30 10.90 -2.72
CA ASN A 219 4.43 11.83 -3.40
C ASN A 219 3.24 12.27 -2.52
N ASN A 220 2.54 13.28 -2.97
CA ASN A 220 1.38 13.85 -2.28
C ASN A 220 0.19 12.88 -2.31
N LEU A 221 -0.69 12.99 -1.30
CA LEU A 221 -1.94 12.22 -1.24
C LEU A 221 -2.97 12.75 -2.22
N PHE A 222 -3.09 14.08 -2.34
CA PHE A 222 -4.07 14.74 -3.18
C PHE A 222 -3.42 15.30 -4.44
N LYS A 223 -4.20 15.35 -5.53
CA LYS A 223 -3.79 15.96 -6.79
C LYS A 223 -3.58 17.47 -6.59
N ILE A 224 -2.65 18.04 -7.34
CA ILE A 224 -2.42 19.48 -7.40
C ILE A 224 -3.74 20.20 -7.71
N ALA A 225 -4.01 21.30 -7.01
CA ALA A 225 -5.22 22.10 -7.08
C ALA A 225 -6.54 21.38 -6.70
N SER A 226 -6.47 20.12 -6.24
CA SER A 226 -7.66 19.36 -5.84
C SER A 226 -7.78 19.14 -4.33
N GLY A 227 -6.79 19.58 -3.56
CA GLY A 227 -6.77 19.46 -2.10
C GLY A 227 -5.56 20.12 -1.48
N PRO A 228 -5.37 19.99 -0.17
CA PRO A 228 -4.21 20.50 0.51
C PRO A 228 -2.92 19.92 -0.07
N GLU A 229 -1.99 20.81 -0.41
CA GLU A 229 -0.70 20.40 -0.99
C GLU A 229 0.24 19.84 0.07
N ASN A 230 1.20 19.02 -0.38
CA ASN A 230 2.28 18.46 0.43
C ASN A 230 1.88 17.48 1.54
N ILE A 231 0.62 17.08 1.64
CA ILE A 231 0.21 16.03 2.58
C ILE A 231 0.78 14.69 2.14
N LYS A 232 1.60 14.08 3.01
CA LYS A 232 2.22 12.79 2.77
C LYS A 232 1.87 11.80 3.89
N PRO A 233 1.20 10.69 3.59
CA PRO A 233 0.93 9.64 4.56
C PRO A 233 2.19 8.93 5.04
N PHE A 234 2.21 8.57 6.33
CA PHE A 234 3.19 7.66 6.88
C PHE A 234 2.52 6.57 7.72
N GLN A 235 3.16 5.42 7.81
CA GLN A 235 2.69 4.28 8.59
C GLN A 235 3.82 3.75 9.47
N LEU A 236 3.47 3.37 10.70
CA LEU A 236 4.33 2.64 11.63
C LEU A 236 3.54 1.49 12.23
N GLY A 237 4.11 0.30 12.28
CA GLY A 237 3.36 -0.84 12.79
C GLY A 237 4.13 -2.14 12.85
N ILE A 238 3.38 -3.22 12.97
CA ILE A 238 3.89 -4.59 12.99
C ILE A 238 3.66 -5.25 11.64
N CYS A 239 4.60 -6.10 11.26
CA CYS A 239 4.52 -6.91 10.06
C CYS A 239 4.78 -8.37 10.43
N ILE A 240 3.94 -9.26 9.93
CA ILE A 240 4.05 -10.71 10.09
C ILE A 240 4.25 -11.31 8.70
N THR A 241 5.22 -12.22 8.59
CA THR A 241 5.52 -12.94 7.35
C THR A 241 5.57 -14.43 7.62
N GLY A 242 5.57 -15.25 6.58
CA GLY A 242 5.79 -16.69 6.71
C GLY A 242 4.58 -17.45 7.27
N LEU A 243 3.37 -16.96 6.98
CA LEU A 243 2.11 -17.62 7.30
C LEU A 243 1.78 -18.71 6.30
#